data_ed8c6c1deb0c075c5b1f9bd9cd736be3
#
_entry.id   ed8c6c1deb0c075c5b1f9bd9cd736be3
#
_cell.length_a   1.000
_cell.length_b   1.000
_cell.length_c   1.000
_cell.angle_alpha   90.00
_cell.angle_beta   90.00
_cell.angle_gamma   90.00
#
_symmetry.space_group_name_H-M   'P 1'
#
loop_
_entity.id
_entity.type
_entity.pdbx_description
1 polymer ?
#
loop_
_entity_poly.entity_id
_entity_poly.type
_entity_poly.pdbx_seq_one_letter_code
_entity_poly.pdbx_strand_id
1 'polypeptide(L)'
;KNRVIVRFPWKEDETDFDPEKAVAELGETALLTFREGYEVDSEGKPTGTTAEKVILTGSDVEKASVGLDENNQYVVLLELKESGATAFSEATGRLAGTDTPISIWMDEEVISYPTVSTQITDGAASISGNFTLESATDLANKINGGALPFKLEIENFRSISATLGMGAKDAMVLAGSIAFALVAIFVIVFYRLPGVVAAIALLGQLTGSIMAITGFFATIPSFTLTLPGIAGIILSLGVGVDANIITAERIKEELKAGKSLDNALNMGYQRGFSAIFDGNITVIFVAVILMGAFGPTDGIFATLLSPVFFAFGASTAGNIYSFGYTLLVGIIMNFIMGVTASRLMLKSLSRFKPFRKAWLYGGDK
;
A
#
# COMPACT_ATOMS: atom_id res chain seq x y z
N LYS A 1 15.07 -13.13 -3.98
CA LYS A 1 14.75 -12.10 -5.00
C LYS A 1 14.12 -10.90 -4.28
N ASN A 2 14.71 -9.73 -4.43
CA ASN A 2 14.15 -8.50 -3.91
C ASN A 2 13.03 -8.04 -4.86
N ARG A 3 11.87 -7.67 -4.33
CA ARG A 3 10.75 -7.11 -5.09
C ARG A 3 10.53 -5.66 -4.75
N VAL A 4 10.28 -4.86 -5.77
CA VAL A 4 9.82 -3.47 -5.63
C VAL A 4 8.37 -3.42 -6.12
N ILE A 5 7.48 -2.84 -5.31
CA ILE A 5 6.09 -2.62 -5.69
C ILE A 5 5.91 -1.14 -5.91
N VAL A 6 5.58 -0.79 -7.14
CA VAL A 6 5.27 0.59 -7.50
C VAL A 6 3.76 0.71 -7.69
N ARG A 7 3.16 1.75 -7.11
CA ARG A 7 1.74 2.05 -7.23
C ARG A 7 1.60 3.45 -7.79
N PHE A 8 0.87 3.58 -8.89
CA PHE A 8 0.51 4.85 -9.51
C PHE A 8 -0.95 5.14 -9.21
N PRO A 9 -1.29 5.94 -8.18
CA PRO A 9 -2.64 6.44 -8.02
C PRO A 9 -2.87 7.55 -9.03
N TRP A 10 -3.89 7.43 -9.88
CA TRP A 10 -4.34 8.51 -10.75
C TRP A 10 -5.76 8.96 -10.42
N LYS A 11 -6.12 10.17 -10.85
CA LYS A 11 -7.44 10.77 -10.65
C LYS A 11 -8.34 10.48 -11.85
N GLU A 12 -9.65 10.62 -11.64
CA GLU A 12 -10.68 10.38 -12.66
C GLU A 12 -10.61 11.37 -13.84
N ASP A 13 -10.09 12.57 -13.59
CA ASP A 13 -9.90 13.66 -14.56
C ASP A 13 -8.56 13.60 -15.31
N GLU A 14 -7.66 12.70 -14.96
CA GLU A 14 -6.42 12.43 -15.67
C GLU A 14 -6.67 11.50 -16.87
N THR A 15 -7.05 12.07 -18.00
CA THR A 15 -7.32 11.32 -19.24
C THR A 15 -6.05 10.92 -19.99
N ASP A 16 -4.93 11.58 -19.72
CA ASP A 16 -3.68 11.43 -20.47
C ASP A 16 -2.69 10.46 -19.79
N PHE A 17 -3.03 9.90 -18.63
CA PHE A 17 -2.18 8.93 -17.97
C PHE A 17 -2.31 7.55 -18.62
N ASP A 18 -1.24 7.12 -19.27
CA ASP A 18 -1.10 5.77 -19.83
C ASP A 18 -0.32 4.88 -18.84
N PRO A 19 -0.99 3.94 -18.16
CA PRO A 19 -0.34 3.08 -17.19
C PRO A 19 0.66 2.10 -17.83
N GLU A 20 0.46 1.69 -19.07
CA GLU A 20 1.38 0.81 -19.78
C GLU A 20 2.68 1.57 -20.12
N LYS A 21 2.55 2.82 -20.55
CA LYS A 21 3.68 3.70 -20.81
C LYS A 21 4.46 4.03 -19.53
N ALA A 22 3.77 4.35 -18.44
CA ALA A 22 4.41 4.63 -17.14
C ALA A 22 5.16 3.41 -16.58
N VAL A 23 4.64 2.20 -16.78
CA VAL A 23 5.32 0.96 -16.38
C VAL A 23 6.49 0.64 -17.32
N ALA A 24 6.35 0.90 -18.62
CA ALA A 24 7.45 0.76 -19.59
C ALA A 24 8.60 1.72 -19.24
N GLU A 25 8.31 3.00 -18.98
CA GLU A 25 9.30 4.00 -18.56
C GLU A 25 10.03 3.62 -17.26
N LEU A 26 9.34 2.98 -16.31
CA LEU A 26 10.00 2.42 -15.11
C LEU A 26 10.86 1.20 -15.41
N GLY A 27 10.45 0.36 -16.36
CA GLY A 27 11.23 -0.80 -16.81
C GLY A 27 12.44 -0.38 -17.65
N GLU A 28 12.35 0.77 -18.29
CA GLU A 28 13.42 1.43 -19.07
C GLU A 28 14.41 2.21 -18.20
N THR A 29 14.48 1.96 -16.86
CA THR A 29 15.57 2.49 -16.04
C THR A 29 16.88 1.87 -16.53
N ALA A 30 17.44 2.54 -17.53
CA ALA A 30 18.60 2.09 -18.24
C ALA A 30 19.84 2.30 -17.37
N LEU A 31 20.70 1.32 -17.29
CA LEU A 31 21.96 1.41 -16.57
C LEU A 31 22.91 2.33 -17.34
N LEU A 32 23.00 3.59 -16.91
CA LEU A 32 24.01 4.51 -17.45
C LEU A 32 25.39 4.11 -16.96
N THR A 33 26.32 3.87 -17.87
CA THR A 33 27.73 3.62 -17.55
C THR A 33 28.66 4.42 -18.44
N PHE A 34 29.75 4.91 -17.86
CA PHE A 34 30.85 5.53 -18.55
C PHE A 34 32.02 4.55 -18.54
N ARG A 35 32.53 4.23 -19.73
CA ARG A 35 33.52 3.18 -19.89
C ARG A 35 34.76 3.71 -20.65
N GLU A 36 35.92 3.15 -20.34
CA GLU A 36 37.17 3.49 -21.02
C GLU A 36 37.26 2.77 -22.37
N GLY A 37 37.47 3.51 -23.45
CA GLY A 37 37.55 2.97 -24.80
C GLY A 37 36.21 2.78 -25.49
N TYR A 38 36.25 2.28 -26.73
CA TYR A 38 35.09 1.88 -27.52
C TYR A 38 35.43 0.64 -28.33
N GLU A 39 35.26 -0.52 -27.70
CA GLU A 39 35.44 -1.83 -28.33
C GLU A 39 34.10 -2.56 -28.22
N VAL A 40 33.59 -3.02 -29.38
CA VAL A 40 32.31 -3.70 -29.48
C VAL A 40 32.41 -5.00 -30.26
N ASP A 41 31.55 -5.96 -29.99
CA ASP A 41 31.40 -7.16 -30.75
C ASP A 41 30.51 -6.96 -31.99
N SER A 42 30.21 -8.04 -32.74
CA SER A 42 29.34 -8.01 -33.93
C SER A 42 27.86 -7.67 -33.60
N GLU A 43 27.47 -7.72 -32.34
CA GLU A 43 26.13 -7.38 -31.88
C GLU A 43 26.08 -5.97 -31.27
N GLY A 44 27.22 -5.23 -31.23
CA GLY A 44 27.34 -3.89 -30.69
C GLY A 44 27.54 -3.84 -29.16
N LYS A 45 27.77 -5.00 -28.49
CA LYS A 45 28.00 -5.06 -27.05
C LYS A 45 29.44 -4.71 -26.70
N PRO A 46 29.67 -4.09 -25.53
CA PRO A 46 31.01 -3.72 -25.11
C PRO A 46 31.88 -4.95 -24.85
N THR A 47 33.11 -4.94 -25.39
CA THR A 47 34.12 -6.02 -25.23
C THR A 47 35.45 -5.43 -24.75
N GLY A 48 36.39 -6.31 -24.41
CA GLY A 48 37.76 -5.93 -24.01
C GLY A 48 37.78 -4.89 -22.91
N THR A 49 38.61 -3.86 -23.09
CA THR A 49 38.76 -2.78 -22.12
C THR A 49 37.46 -2.04 -21.82
N THR A 50 36.59 -1.88 -22.82
CA THR A 50 35.27 -1.23 -22.68
C THR A 50 34.32 -2.04 -21.79
N ALA A 51 34.39 -3.36 -21.83
CA ALA A 51 33.60 -4.21 -20.93
C ALA A 51 34.10 -4.21 -19.49
N GLU A 52 35.45 -4.19 -19.33
CA GLU A 52 36.11 -4.39 -18.02
C GLU A 52 36.25 -3.10 -17.21
N LYS A 53 36.48 -1.95 -17.88
CA LYS A 53 36.77 -0.67 -17.19
C LYS A 53 35.58 0.28 -17.19
N VAL A 54 34.71 0.11 -16.23
CA VAL A 54 33.67 1.09 -15.93
C VAL A 54 34.26 2.21 -15.05
N ILE A 55 34.20 3.46 -15.54
CA ILE A 55 34.73 4.64 -14.84
C ILE A 55 33.74 5.12 -13.79
N LEU A 56 32.47 5.28 -14.18
CA LEU A 56 31.37 5.65 -13.28
C LEU A 56 30.04 5.12 -13.80
N THR A 57 29.08 5.13 -12.94
CA THR A 57 27.70 4.68 -13.24
C THR A 57 26.72 5.81 -13.00
N GLY A 58 25.45 5.63 -13.38
CA GLY A 58 24.41 6.62 -13.12
C GLY A 58 24.20 6.91 -11.63
N SER A 59 24.56 6.01 -10.72
CA SER A 59 24.52 6.26 -9.29
C SER A 59 25.50 7.34 -8.81
N ASP A 60 26.54 7.65 -9.60
CA ASP A 60 27.53 8.68 -9.35
C ASP A 60 27.11 10.05 -9.91
N VAL A 61 26.00 10.12 -10.62
CA VAL A 61 25.39 11.37 -11.13
C VAL A 61 24.45 11.94 -10.05
N GLU A 62 24.59 13.22 -9.76
CA GLU A 62 23.70 13.95 -8.84
C GLU A 62 22.49 14.51 -9.60
N LYS A 63 22.75 15.10 -10.79
CA LYS A 63 21.73 15.74 -11.59
C LYS A 63 22.10 15.72 -13.07
N ALA A 64 21.09 15.56 -13.91
CA ALA A 64 21.18 15.74 -15.36
C ALA A 64 20.23 16.86 -15.83
N SER A 65 20.68 17.69 -16.75
CA SER A 65 19.89 18.79 -17.31
C SER A 65 20.21 19.00 -18.80
N VAL A 66 19.28 19.57 -19.55
CA VAL A 66 19.51 19.90 -20.96
C VAL A 66 20.19 21.25 -21.05
N GLY A 67 21.26 21.32 -21.88
CA GLY A 67 22.00 22.54 -22.19
C GLY A 67 22.19 22.70 -23.69
N LEU A 68 22.87 23.79 -24.06
CA LEU A 68 23.37 24.03 -25.40
C LEU A 68 24.90 24.13 -25.37
N ASP A 69 25.57 23.54 -26.33
CA ASP A 69 27.02 23.70 -26.52
C ASP A 69 27.36 25.01 -27.18
N GLU A 70 28.64 25.25 -27.42
CA GLU A 70 29.15 26.44 -28.13
C GLU A 70 28.63 26.57 -29.58
N ASN A 71 28.14 25.48 -30.18
CA ASN A 71 27.60 25.42 -31.49
C ASN A 71 26.06 25.48 -31.54
N ASN A 72 25.38 25.81 -30.40
CA ASN A 72 23.96 25.79 -30.24
C ASN A 72 23.30 24.40 -30.47
N GLN A 73 24.05 23.32 -30.24
CA GLN A 73 23.51 21.97 -30.25
C GLN A 73 23.06 21.54 -28.86
N TYR A 74 21.98 20.78 -28.78
CA TYR A 74 21.50 20.27 -27.51
C TYR A 74 22.46 19.22 -26.97
N VAL A 75 22.79 19.36 -25.66
CA VAL A 75 23.64 18.44 -24.90
C VAL A 75 22.97 18.13 -23.57
N VAL A 76 23.30 16.98 -22.98
CA VAL A 76 22.89 16.67 -21.62
C VAL A 76 24.05 16.96 -20.69
N LEU A 77 23.85 17.94 -19.79
CA LEU A 77 24.80 18.36 -18.77
C LEU A 77 24.62 17.48 -17.54
N LEU A 78 25.70 16.98 -17.00
CA LEU A 78 25.75 16.14 -15.81
C LEU A 78 26.51 16.84 -14.70
N GLU A 79 25.93 16.84 -13.51
CA GLU A 79 26.59 17.18 -12.24
C GLU A 79 26.89 15.87 -11.52
N LEU A 80 28.18 15.62 -11.22
CA LEU A 80 28.61 14.37 -10.59
C LEU A 80 28.71 14.55 -9.08
N LYS A 81 28.39 13.48 -8.34
CA LYS A 81 28.66 13.40 -6.92
C LYS A 81 30.15 13.40 -6.66
N GLU A 82 30.59 13.68 -5.43
CA GLU A 82 32.00 13.77 -5.08
C GLU A 82 32.80 12.51 -5.45
N SER A 83 32.21 11.32 -5.25
CA SER A 83 32.85 10.04 -5.66
C SER A 83 33.01 9.94 -7.19
N GLY A 84 31.97 10.29 -7.93
CA GLY A 84 31.98 10.29 -9.39
C GLY A 84 32.91 11.35 -9.97
N ALA A 85 32.94 12.55 -9.41
CA ALA A 85 33.84 13.64 -9.81
C ALA A 85 35.30 13.24 -9.67
N THR A 86 35.66 12.55 -8.56
CA THR A 86 37.03 12.05 -8.33
C THR A 86 37.42 11.00 -9.37
N ALA A 87 36.56 9.97 -9.57
CA ALA A 87 36.83 8.91 -10.54
C ALA A 87 36.89 9.44 -11.99
N PHE A 88 36.02 10.40 -12.31
CA PHE A 88 36.01 11.03 -13.63
C PHE A 88 37.24 11.92 -13.87
N SER A 89 37.67 12.67 -12.86
CA SER A 89 38.89 13.48 -12.91
C SER A 89 40.13 12.61 -13.12
N GLU A 90 40.23 11.47 -12.42
CA GLU A 90 41.35 10.53 -12.62
C GLU A 90 41.34 9.91 -14.02
N ALA A 91 40.18 9.51 -14.51
CA ALA A 91 40.03 8.93 -15.84
C ALA A 91 40.32 9.97 -16.95
N THR A 92 39.73 11.16 -16.87
CA THR A 92 39.99 12.24 -17.82
C THR A 92 41.44 12.72 -17.80
N GLY A 93 42.10 12.75 -16.62
CA GLY A 93 43.53 13.07 -16.49
C GLY A 93 44.44 12.05 -17.19
N ARG A 94 44.07 10.74 -17.16
CA ARG A 94 44.84 9.69 -17.86
C ARG A 94 44.60 9.71 -19.38
N LEU A 95 43.37 10.02 -19.80
CA LEU A 95 42.96 9.92 -21.18
C LEU A 95 43.10 11.23 -21.97
N ALA A 96 43.38 12.34 -21.28
CA ALA A 96 43.58 13.67 -21.91
C ALA A 96 44.68 13.63 -22.96
N GLY A 97 44.35 14.05 -24.21
CA GLY A 97 45.24 14.06 -25.31
C GLY A 97 45.56 12.70 -25.92
N THR A 98 44.87 11.64 -25.53
CA THR A 98 44.92 10.33 -26.19
C THR A 98 43.77 10.16 -27.16
N ASP A 99 43.88 9.21 -28.08
CA ASP A 99 42.80 8.84 -28.99
C ASP A 99 41.75 7.90 -28.34
N THR A 100 41.95 7.54 -27.08
CA THR A 100 41.03 6.64 -26.36
C THR A 100 39.81 7.42 -25.88
N PRO A 101 38.60 7.11 -26.35
CA PRO A 101 37.39 7.81 -25.94
C PRO A 101 36.90 7.34 -24.57
N ILE A 102 36.05 8.14 -23.95
CA ILE A 102 35.14 7.69 -22.91
C ILE A 102 33.79 7.39 -23.55
N SER A 103 33.42 6.12 -23.60
CA SER A 103 32.14 5.72 -24.17
C SER A 103 31.04 5.75 -23.07
N ILE A 104 29.90 6.29 -23.44
CA ILE A 104 28.72 6.47 -22.59
C ILE A 104 27.64 5.51 -23.08
N TRP A 105 27.22 4.65 -22.21
CA TRP A 105 26.32 3.55 -22.51
C TRP A 105 25.05 3.66 -21.69
N MET A 106 23.93 3.31 -22.33
CA MET A 106 22.64 3.10 -21.69
C MET A 106 22.27 1.63 -21.88
N ASP A 107 22.34 0.81 -20.83
CA ASP A 107 22.33 -0.65 -20.89
C ASP A 107 23.47 -1.20 -21.80
N GLU A 108 23.11 -1.74 -22.95
CA GLU A 108 24.04 -2.28 -23.97
C GLU A 108 24.13 -1.38 -25.21
N GLU A 109 23.45 -0.23 -25.24
CA GLU A 109 23.45 0.71 -26.35
C GLU A 109 24.40 1.89 -26.09
N VAL A 110 25.28 2.18 -27.04
CA VAL A 110 26.18 3.32 -26.95
C VAL A 110 25.43 4.61 -27.34
N ILE A 111 25.50 5.61 -26.44
CA ILE A 111 24.92 6.94 -26.68
C ILE A 111 25.94 7.86 -27.37
N SER A 112 27.18 7.85 -26.86
CA SER A 112 28.25 8.75 -27.32
C SER A 112 29.61 8.17 -26.89
N TYR A 113 30.68 8.54 -27.61
CA TYR A 113 32.06 8.11 -27.33
C TYR A 113 33.07 9.25 -27.60
N PRO A 114 32.96 10.39 -26.88
CA PRO A 114 33.85 11.51 -27.05
C PRO A 114 35.28 11.19 -26.57
N THR A 115 36.28 11.80 -27.24
CA THR A 115 37.66 11.86 -26.75
C THR A 115 37.86 13.01 -25.75
N VAL A 116 38.79 12.85 -24.84
CA VAL A 116 39.03 13.83 -23.78
C VAL A 116 40.24 14.72 -24.20
N SER A 117 39.99 16.03 -24.31
CA SER A 117 41.01 17.00 -24.65
C SER A 117 41.81 17.44 -23.42
N THR A 118 41.18 17.64 -22.28
CA THR A 118 41.75 18.12 -21.03
C THR A 118 41.17 17.41 -19.84
N GLN A 119 41.91 17.36 -18.73
CA GLN A 119 41.40 16.82 -17.46
C GLN A 119 40.19 17.65 -16.98
N ILE A 120 39.14 17.01 -16.55
CA ILE A 120 37.92 17.60 -15.99
C ILE A 120 37.97 17.42 -14.48
N THR A 121 37.99 18.51 -13.71
CA THR A 121 38.14 18.48 -12.25
C THR A 121 37.00 19.10 -11.49
N ASP A 122 36.06 19.72 -12.17
CA ASP A 122 34.93 20.47 -11.62
C ASP A 122 33.71 19.61 -11.33
N GLY A 123 33.78 18.32 -11.63
CA GLY A 123 32.64 17.41 -11.44
C GLY A 123 31.50 17.61 -12.45
N ALA A 124 31.73 18.40 -13.51
CA ALA A 124 30.79 18.60 -14.61
C ALA A 124 31.18 17.74 -15.82
N ALA A 125 30.24 17.05 -16.41
CA ALA A 125 30.40 16.33 -17.65
C ALA A 125 29.27 16.71 -18.61
N SER A 126 29.50 16.56 -19.91
CA SER A 126 28.45 16.75 -20.91
C SER A 126 28.39 15.57 -21.88
N ILE A 127 27.19 15.13 -22.17
CA ILE A 127 26.93 14.13 -23.21
C ILE A 127 26.58 14.90 -24.48
N SER A 128 27.44 14.85 -25.47
CA SER A 128 27.22 15.43 -26.80
C SER A 128 26.77 14.35 -27.79
N GLY A 129 25.93 14.74 -28.72
CA GLY A 129 25.39 13.87 -29.79
C GLY A 129 24.42 14.64 -30.68
N ASN A 130 23.82 13.98 -31.64
CA ASN A 130 22.79 14.60 -32.50
C ASN A 130 21.44 14.64 -31.76
N PHE A 131 21.39 15.36 -30.63
CA PHE A 131 20.16 15.45 -29.84
C PHE A 131 19.22 16.53 -30.38
N THR A 132 17.92 16.22 -30.36
CA THR A 132 16.85 17.20 -30.39
C THR A 132 16.55 17.62 -28.94
N LEU A 133 15.79 18.72 -28.75
CA LEU A 133 15.34 19.11 -27.40
C LEU A 133 14.58 17.96 -26.71
N GLU A 134 13.75 17.24 -27.48
CA GLU A 134 12.94 16.12 -26.95
C GLU A 134 13.84 14.96 -26.52
N SER A 135 14.75 14.50 -27.36
CA SER A 135 15.65 13.38 -27.07
C SER A 135 16.64 13.71 -25.93
N ALA A 136 17.13 14.96 -25.86
CA ALA A 136 17.98 15.39 -24.75
C ALA A 136 17.21 15.45 -23.43
N THR A 137 15.94 15.91 -23.47
CA THR A 137 15.08 15.94 -22.28
C THR A 137 14.75 14.54 -21.78
N ASP A 138 14.45 13.63 -22.70
CA ASP A 138 14.15 12.23 -22.41
C ASP A 138 15.35 11.53 -21.76
N LEU A 139 16.55 11.73 -22.30
CA LEU A 139 17.79 11.21 -21.75
C LEU A 139 18.08 11.80 -20.35
N ALA A 140 17.92 13.12 -20.17
CA ALA A 140 18.12 13.75 -18.87
C ALA A 140 17.13 13.24 -17.83
N ASN A 141 15.86 13.02 -18.21
CA ASN A 141 14.84 12.45 -17.34
C ASN A 141 15.15 10.99 -16.97
N LYS A 142 15.60 10.17 -17.92
CA LYS A 142 16.04 8.78 -17.66
C LYS A 142 17.21 8.74 -16.68
N ILE A 143 18.18 9.63 -16.82
CA ILE A 143 19.32 9.75 -15.91
C ILE A 143 18.87 10.22 -14.51
N ASN A 144 18.02 11.25 -14.43
CA ASN A 144 17.49 11.77 -13.16
C ASN A 144 16.50 10.80 -12.48
N GLY A 145 15.81 9.97 -13.23
CA GLY A 145 14.95 8.90 -12.71
C GLY A 145 15.70 7.85 -11.91
N GLY A 146 17.01 7.95 -11.92
CA GLY A 146 17.94 7.17 -11.13
C GLY A 146 18.31 5.87 -11.84
N ALA A 147 19.56 5.74 -12.20
CA ALA A 147 20.11 4.45 -12.54
C ALA A 147 20.01 3.54 -11.31
N LEU A 148 19.03 2.68 -11.30
CA LEU A 148 18.99 1.61 -10.29
C LEU A 148 20.24 0.75 -10.47
N PRO A 149 20.90 0.32 -9.38
CA PRO A 149 22.10 -0.51 -9.47
C PRO A 149 21.81 -1.92 -9.99
N PHE A 150 20.58 -2.17 -10.47
CA PHE A 150 20.13 -3.45 -11.01
C PHE A 150 18.95 -3.22 -11.97
N LYS A 151 18.87 -4.06 -13.00
CA LYS A 151 17.76 -4.07 -13.95
C LYS A 151 16.45 -4.46 -13.29
N LEU A 152 15.39 -3.69 -13.52
CA LEU A 152 14.03 -4.06 -13.11
C LEU A 152 13.40 -4.94 -14.20
N GLU A 153 12.88 -6.10 -13.78
CA GLU A 153 12.03 -6.93 -14.63
C GLU A 153 10.58 -6.85 -14.14
N ILE A 154 9.67 -6.52 -15.05
CA ILE A 154 8.24 -6.46 -14.75
C ILE A 154 7.72 -7.89 -14.58
N GLU A 155 7.49 -8.30 -13.34
CA GLU A 155 6.97 -9.66 -13.03
C GLU A 155 5.43 -9.69 -13.10
N ASN A 156 4.77 -8.61 -12.70
CA ASN A 156 3.31 -8.51 -12.70
C ASN A 156 2.86 -7.05 -12.87
N PHE A 157 1.94 -6.84 -13.77
CA PHE A 157 1.29 -5.55 -14.00
C PHE A 157 -0.23 -5.70 -13.88
N ARG A 158 -0.87 -4.81 -13.13
CA ARG A 158 -2.32 -4.70 -13.05
C ARG A 158 -2.74 -3.24 -13.16
N SER A 159 -3.50 -2.94 -14.17
CA SER A 159 -4.17 -1.66 -14.33
C SER A 159 -5.66 -1.80 -14.00
N ILE A 160 -6.19 -0.86 -13.22
CA ILE A 160 -7.63 -0.70 -12.98
C ILE A 160 -7.92 0.75 -13.32
N SER A 161 -8.79 1.00 -14.30
CA SER A 161 -9.16 2.37 -14.66
C SER A 161 -9.76 3.11 -13.46
N ALA A 162 -9.48 4.41 -13.35
CA ALA A 162 -9.99 5.25 -12.26
C ALA A 162 -11.53 5.23 -12.21
N THR A 163 -12.19 5.29 -13.38
CA THR A 163 -13.66 5.20 -13.52
C THR A 163 -14.21 3.87 -13.04
N LEU A 164 -13.57 2.74 -13.38
CA LEU A 164 -13.99 1.42 -12.91
C LEU A 164 -13.80 1.28 -11.39
N GLY A 165 -12.69 1.81 -10.85
CA GLY A 165 -12.43 1.80 -9.42
C GLY A 165 -13.43 2.65 -8.64
N MET A 166 -13.79 3.83 -9.13
CA MET A 166 -14.82 4.71 -8.53
C MET A 166 -16.19 4.07 -8.59
N GLY A 167 -16.60 3.54 -9.74
CA GLY A 167 -17.89 2.84 -9.87
C GLY A 167 -18.01 1.63 -8.94
N ALA A 168 -16.96 0.84 -8.80
CA ALA A 168 -16.93 -0.28 -7.87
C ALA A 168 -17.02 0.18 -6.41
N LYS A 169 -16.30 1.25 -6.04
CA LYS A 169 -16.37 1.84 -4.70
C LYS A 169 -17.79 2.32 -4.38
N ASP A 170 -18.43 3.07 -5.28
CA ASP A 170 -19.76 3.61 -5.06
C ASP A 170 -20.81 2.51 -4.97
N ALA A 171 -20.71 1.49 -5.82
CA ALA A 171 -21.55 0.30 -5.74
C ALA A 171 -21.40 -0.44 -4.40
N MET A 172 -20.16 -0.60 -3.91
CA MET A 172 -19.90 -1.25 -2.61
C MET A 172 -20.39 -0.43 -1.43
N VAL A 173 -20.24 0.90 -1.46
CA VAL A 173 -20.77 1.79 -0.41
C VAL A 173 -22.29 1.76 -0.40
N LEU A 174 -22.93 1.79 -1.56
CA LEU A 174 -24.37 1.68 -1.68
C LEU A 174 -24.86 0.31 -1.17
N ALA A 175 -24.27 -0.79 -1.63
CA ALA A 175 -24.63 -2.13 -1.20
C ALA A 175 -24.42 -2.31 0.32
N GLY A 176 -23.29 -1.82 0.87
CA GLY A 176 -23.01 -1.83 2.30
C GLY A 176 -24.03 -1.03 3.12
N SER A 177 -24.46 0.13 2.60
CA SER A 177 -25.48 0.97 3.25
C SER A 177 -26.85 0.29 3.27
N ILE A 178 -27.23 -0.34 2.15
CA ILE A 178 -28.48 -1.12 2.06
C ILE A 178 -28.43 -2.31 3.03
N ALA A 179 -27.33 -3.07 3.01
CA ALA A 179 -27.14 -4.21 3.90
C ALA A 179 -27.20 -3.78 5.38
N PHE A 180 -26.53 -2.68 5.74
CA PHE A 180 -26.59 -2.11 7.08
C PHE A 180 -28.02 -1.75 7.49
N ALA A 181 -28.78 -1.07 6.62
CA ALA A 181 -30.16 -0.68 6.90
C ALA A 181 -31.06 -1.91 7.11
N LEU A 182 -30.92 -2.93 6.25
CA LEU A 182 -31.69 -4.18 6.39
C LEU A 182 -31.37 -4.90 7.70
N VAL A 183 -30.09 -5.00 8.05
CA VAL A 183 -29.65 -5.61 9.31
C VAL A 183 -30.14 -4.81 10.52
N ALA A 184 -30.04 -3.48 10.48
CA ALA A 184 -30.55 -2.62 11.57
C ALA A 184 -32.04 -2.80 11.77
N ILE A 185 -32.84 -2.79 10.70
CA ILE A 185 -34.28 -3.06 10.75
C ILE A 185 -34.54 -4.44 11.33
N PHE A 186 -33.84 -5.46 10.86
CA PHE A 186 -33.99 -6.83 11.36
C PHE A 186 -33.74 -6.91 12.87
N VAL A 187 -32.62 -6.41 13.36
CA VAL A 187 -32.29 -6.51 14.79
C VAL A 187 -33.25 -5.68 15.64
N ILE A 188 -33.72 -4.53 15.17
CA ILE A 188 -34.71 -3.71 15.89
C ILE A 188 -36.07 -4.43 16.00
N VAL A 189 -36.53 -5.03 14.91
CA VAL A 189 -37.83 -5.73 14.90
C VAL A 189 -37.82 -6.97 15.78
N PHE A 190 -36.75 -7.78 15.69
CA PHE A 190 -36.67 -9.06 16.42
C PHE A 190 -36.25 -8.90 17.88
N TYR A 191 -35.33 -7.94 18.19
CA TYR A 191 -34.74 -7.77 19.50
C TYR A 191 -35.19 -6.50 20.23
N ARG A 192 -36.06 -5.69 19.62
CA ARG A 192 -36.66 -4.50 20.23
C ARG A 192 -35.59 -3.56 20.81
N LEU A 193 -35.58 -3.29 22.13
CA LEU A 193 -34.64 -2.35 22.76
C LEU A 193 -33.17 -2.79 22.63
N PRO A 194 -32.77 -4.05 22.92
CA PRO A 194 -31.46 -4.57 22.54
C PRO A 194 -31.11 -4.35 21.09
N GLY A 195 -32.07 -4.49 20.16
CA GLY A 195 -31.87 -4.26 18.73
C GLY A 195 -31.59 -2.79 18.37
N VAL A 196 -32.26 -1.84 19.03
CA VAL A 196 -31.96 -0.42 18.87
C VAL A 196 -30.55 -0.09 19.36
N VAL A 197 -30.17 -0.62 20.53
CA VAL A 197 -28.82 -0.43 21.07
C VAL A 197 -27.77 -1.09 20.17
N ALA A 198 -28.05 -2.26 19.62
CA ALA A 198 -27.18 -2.93 18.65
C ALA A 198 -26.97 -2.08 17.37
N ALA A 199 -28.03 -1.50 16.82
CA ALA A 199 -27.94 -0.63 15.65
C ALA A 199 -27.05 0.61 15.92
N ILE A 200 -27.19 1.23 17.10
CA ILE A 200 -26.33 2.35 17.52
C ILE A 200 -24.87 1.89 17.69
N ALA A 201 -24.67 0.72 18.30
CA ALA A 201 -23.32 0.16 18.50
C ALA A 201 -22.63 -0.17 17.16
N LEU A 202 -23.38 -0.69 16.18
CA LEU A 202 -22.88 -0.96 14.82
C LEU A 202 -22.50 0.33 14.07
N LEU A 203 -23.28 1.40 14.22
CA LEU A 203 -22.88 2.72 13.68
C LEU A 203 -21.58 3.21 14.33
N GLY A 204 -21.45 3.05 15.64
CA GLY A 204 -20.22 3.38 16.35
C GLY A 204 -19.04 2.52 15.91
N GLN A 205 -19.25 1.23 15.67
CA GLN A 205 -18.24 0.32 15.13
C GLN A 205 -17.78 0.75 13.72
N LEU A 206 -18.73 1.05 12.83
CA LEU A 206 -18.42 1.53 11.48
C LEU A 206 -17.62 2.83 11.51
N THR A 207 -18.12 3.83 12.26
CA THR A 207 -17.47 5.13 12.38
C THR A 207 -16.07 4.99 12.99
N GLY A 208 -15.94 4.24 14.08
CA GLY A 208 -14.65 3.98 14.73
C GLY A 208 -13.66 3.25 13.82
N SER A 209 -14.13 2.30 13.02
CA SER A 209 -13.30 1.60 12.03
C SER A 209 -12.79 2.56 10.94
N ILE A 210 -13.65 3.40 10.40
CA ILE A 210 -13.26 4.41 9.41
C ILE A 210 -12.26 5.39 10.02
N MET A 211 -12.50 5.90 11.21
CA MET A 211 -11.60 6.82 11.93
C MET A 211 -10.22 6.18 12.15
N ALA A 212 -10.17 4.91 12.55
CA ALA A 212 -8.90 4.21 12.75
C ALA A 212 -8.12 4.02 11.44
N ILE A 213 -8.81 3.72 10.34
CA ILE A 213 -8.19 3.47 9.03
C ILE A 213 -7.70 4.78 8.41
N THR A 214 -8.45 5.89 8.56
CA THR A 214 -8.11 7.19 7.98
C THR A 214 -7.01 7.96 8.72
N GLY A 215 -6.48 7.39 9.82
CA GLY A 215 -5.40 8.03 10.60
C GLY A 215 -5.90 9.17 11.50
N PHE A 216 -7.19 9.18 11.85
CA PHE A 216 -7.73 10.14 12.83
C PHE A 216 -7.02 10.04 14.19
N PHE A 217 -6.60 8.85 14.58
CA PHE A 217 -5.82 8.64 15.80
C PHE A 217 -4.33 8.82 15.49
N ALA A 218 -3.67 9.77 16.15
CA ALA A 218 -2.26 10.10 15.92
C ALA A 218 -1.29 8.90 16.08
N THR A 219 -1.70 7.88 16.82
CA THR A 219 -0.91 6.66 17.06
C THR A 219 -1.08 5.59 15.98
N ILE A 220 -2.10 5.72 15.13
CA ILE A 220 -2.41 4.75 14.08
C ILE A 220 -2.14 5.44 12.72
N PRO A 221 -1.16 4.98 11.95
CA PRO A 221 -0.90 5.56 10.64
C PRO A 221 -2.10 5.38 9.71
N SER A 222 -2.34 6.37 8.84
CA SER A 222 -3.37 6.26 7.81
C SER A 222 -3.07 5.10 6.86
N PHE A 223 -4.11 4.40 6.45
CA PHE A 223 -4.00 3.28 5.54
C PHE A 223 -4.85 3.52 4.29
N THR A 224 -4.30 3.24 3.10
CA THR A 224 -5.04 3.37 1.85
C THR A 224 -6.10 2.28 1.74
N LEU A 225 -7.36 2.69 1.75
CA LEU A 225 -8.49 1.78 1.65
C LEU A 225 -8.63 1.24 0.21
N THR A 226 -8.60 -0.08 0.08
CA THR A 226 -8.82 -0.79 -1.19
C THR A 226 -10.23 -1.38 -1.25
N LEU A 227 -10.68 -1.84 -2.44
CA LEU A 227 -11.97 -2.51 -2.57
C LEU A 227 -12.10 -3.73 -1.63
N PRO A 228 -11.12 -4.65 -1.54
CA PRO A 228 -11.14 -5.70 -0.53
C PRO A 228 -11.14 -5.16 0.91
N GLY A 229 -10.49 -4.03 1.17
CA GLY A 229 -10.55 -3.36 2.47
C GLY A 229 -11.98 -2.93 2.85
N ILE A 230 -12.76 -2.39 1.90
CA ILE A 230 -14.18 -2.08 2.12
C ILE A 230 -14.96 -3.36 2.44
N ALA A 231 -14.71 -4.45 1.71
CA ALA A 231 -15.33 -5.74 2.00
C ALA A 231 -15.00 -6.25 3.41
N GLY A 232 -13.77 -6.03 3.89
CA GLY A 232 -13.36 -6.36 5.26
C GLY A 232 -14.14 -5.57 6.32
N ILE A 233 -14.41 -4.27 6.08
CA ILE A 233 -15.28 -3.47 6.96
C ILE A 233 -16.70 -4.04 6.98
N ILE A 234 -17.29 -4.33 5.82
CA ILE A 234 -18.64 -4.88 5.73
C ILE A 234 -18.73 -6.23 6.46
N LEU A 235 -17.74 -7.11 6.26
CA LEU A 235 -17.70 -8.39 6.95
C LEU A 235 -17.59 -8.22 8.47
N SER A 236 -16.76 -7.30 8.94
CA SER A 236 -16.61 -7.02 10.37
C SER A 236 -17.90 -6.51 11.02
N LEU A 237 -18.74 -5.78 10.27
CA LEU A 237 -20.08 -5.38 10.74
C LEU A 237 -20.98 -6.59 10.93
N GLY A 238 -20.93 -7.58 10.02
CA GLY A 238 -21.64 -8.84 10.21
C GLY A 238 -21.27 -9.54 11.51
N VAL A 239 -19.98 -9.65 11.78
CA VAL A 239 -19.47 -10.20 13.06
C VAL A 239 -19.96 -9.38 14.27
N GLY A 240 -20.04 -8.05 14.12
CA GLY A 240 -20.58 -7.16 15.16
C GLY A 240 -22.07 -7.36 15.42
N VAL A 241 -22.83 -7.64 14.40
CA VAL A 241 -24.28 -8.00 14.50
C VAL A 241 -24.44 -9.28 15.32
N ASP A 242 -23.67 -10.33 14.99
CA ASP A 242 -23.73 -11.62 15.66
C ASP A 242 -23.44 -11.50 17.16
N ALA A 243 -22.44 -10.69 17.53
CA ALA A 243 -22.14 -10.43 18.94
C ALA A 243 -23.31 -9.83 19.72
N ASN A 244 -24.02 -8.88 19.11
CA ASN A 244 -25.20 -8.26 19.71
C ASN A 244 -26.40 -9.21 19.76
N ILE A 245 -26.60 -10.02 18.72
CA ILE A 245 -27.66 -11.05 18.66
C ILE A 245 -27.44 -12.11 19.74
N ILE A 246 -26.23 -12.66 19.86
CA ILE A 246 -25.89 -13.63 20.90
C ILE A 246 -26.19 -13.07 22.29
N THR A 247 -25.77 -11.83 22.55
CA THR A 247 -26.05 -11.17 23.84
C THR A 247 -27.54 -11.02 24.08
N ALA A 248 -28.31 -10.56 23.10
CA ALA A 248 -29.74 -10.36 23.20
C ALA A 248 -30.50 -11.69 23.44
N GLU A 249 -30.12 -12.77 22.73
CA GLU A 249 -30.72 -14.10 22.96
C GLU A 249 -30.41 -14.64 24.37
N ARG A 250 -29.17 -14.47 24.84
CA ARG A 250 -28.83 -14.88 26.23
C ARG A 250 -29.63 -14.11 27.28
N ILE A 251 -29.83 -12.80 27.09
CA ILE A 251 -30.69 -12.00 27.97
C ILE A 251 -32.14 -12.52 27.95
N LYS A 252 -32.66 -12.80 26.78
CA LYS A 252 -34.01 -13.33 26.59
C LYS A 252 -34.19 -14.72 27.22
N GLU A 253 -33.21 -15.60 27.08
CA GLU A 253 -33.20 -16.91 27.77
C GLU A 253 -33.29 -16.77 29.30
N GLU A 254 -32.47 -15.87 29.86
CA GLU A 254 -32.46 -15.64 31.33
C GLU A 254 -33.78 -15.01 31.83
N LEU A 255 -34.40 -14.14 31.02
CA LEU A 255 -35.72 -13.59 31.36
C LEU A 255 -36.82 -14.67 31.32
N LYS A 256 -36.80 -15.55 30.29
CA LYS A 256 -37.74 -16.69 30.21
C LYS A 256 -37.55 -17.70 31.32
N ALA A 257 -36.34 -17.82 31.86
CA ALA A 257 -36.04 -18.61 33.06
C ALA A 257 -36.56 -17.96 34.39
N GLY A 258 -37.28 -16.83 34.31
CA GLY A 258 -37.89 -16.16 35.45
C GLY A 258 -36.95 -15.25 36.24
N LYS A 259 -35.76 -14.93 35.74
CA LYS A 259 -34.83 -14.01 36.43
C LYS A 259 -35.29 -12.56 36.33
N SER A 260 -34.92 -11.75 37.32
CA SER A 260 -35.15 -10.32 37.27
C SER A 260 -34.34 -9.69 36.10
N LEU A 261 -34.81 -8.57 35.56
CA LEU A 261 -34.16 -7.88 34.45
C LEU A 261 -32.66 -7.60 34.70
N ASP A 262 -32.32 -7.14 35.90
CA ASP A 262 -30.93 -6.82 36.26
C ASP A 262 -30.05 -8.08 36.27
N ASN A 263 -30.57 -9.20 36.79
CA ASN A 263 -29.88 -10.48 36.78
C ASN A 263 -29.76 -11.06 35.36
N ALA A 264 -30.84 -10.95 34.59
CA ALA A 264 -30.86 -11.42 33.18
C ALA A 264 -29.85 -10.66 32.30
N LEU A 265 -29.74 -9.33 32.49
CA LEU A 265 -28.74 -8.53 31.82
C LEU A 265 -27.32 -8.97 32.20
N ASN A 266 -27.03 -9.09 33.50
CA ASN A 266 -25.69 -9.48 33.94
C ASN A 266 -25.29 -10.88 33.51
N MET A 267 -26.19 -11.86 33.63
CA MET A 267 -25.93 -13.24 33.24
C MET A 267 -25.86 -13.41 31.74
N GLY A 268 -26.75 -12.72 31.00
CA GLY A 268 -26.74 -12.72 29.54
C GLY A 268 -25.43 -12.21 28.96
N TYR A 269 -24.89 -11.13 29.55
CA TYR A 269 -23.56 -10.63 29.14
C TYR A 269 -22.41 -11.58 29.48
N GLN A 270 -22.42 -12.18 30.66
CA GLN A 270 -21.36 -13.12 31.05
C GLN A 270 -21.33 -14.35 30.17
N ARG A 271 -22.51 -14.94 29.89
CA ARG A 271 -22.62 -16.13 29.05
C ARG A 271 -22.37 -15.80 27.55
N GLY A 272 -22.87 -14.63 27.11
CA GLY A 272 -22.66 -14.18 25.73
C GLY A 272 -21.20 -13.86 25.45
N PHE A 273 -20.49 -13.25 26.39
CA PHE A 273 -19.10 -12.82 26.18
C PHE A 273 -18.16 -13.97 25.82
N SER A 274 -18.26 -15.12 26.47
CA SER A 274 -17.41 -16.28 26.14
C SER A 274 -17.61 -16.73 24.70
N ALA A 275 -18.87 -16.88 24.27
CA ALA A 275 -19.18 -17.30 22.90
C ALA A 275 -18.73 -16.26 21.86
N ILE A 276 -18.89 -14.97 22.15
CA ILE A 276 -18.47 -13.87 21.29
C ILE A 276 -16.94 -13.85 21.20
N PHE A 277 -16.24 -14.02 22.31
CA PHE A 277 -14.77 -14.06 22.35
C PHE A 277 -14.23 -15.22 21.53
N ASP A 278 -14.75 -16.43 21.75
CA ASP A 278 -14.31 -17.64 21.03
C ASP A 278 -14.55 -17.54 19.52
N GLY A 279 -15.69 -16.99 19.09
CA GLY A 279 -15.97 -16.74 17.67
C GLY A 279 -15.05 -15.69 17.06
N ASN A 280 -14.85 -14.58 17.74
CA ASN A 280 -14.02 -13.48 17.23
C ASN A 280 -12.52 -13.80 17.20
N ILE A 281 -12.01 -14.61 18.16
CA ILE A 281 -10.59 -14.99 18.17
C ILE A 281 -10.21 -15.74 16.89
N THR A 282 -11.09 -16.58 16.36
CA THR A 282 -10.87 -17.28 15.10
C THR A 282 -10.71 -16.31 13.93
N VAL A 283 -11.55 -15.28 13.88
CA VAL A 283 -11.48 -14.25 12.81
C VAL A 283 -10.24 -13.38 12.97
N ILE A 284 -9.80 -13.10 14.22
CA ILE A 284 -8.54 -12.42 14.49
C ILE A 284 -7.36 -13.23 13.94
N PHE A 285 -7.32 -14.55 14.18
CA PHE A 285 -6.27 -15.41 13.62
C PHE A 285 -6.25 -15.36 12.10
N VAL A 286 -7.40 -15.43 11.45
CA VAL A 286 -7.50 -15.31 9.99
C VAL A 286 -6.95 -13.95 9.52
N ALA A 287 -7.35 -12.85 10.16
CA ALA A 287 -6.87 -11.51 9.82
C ALA A 287 -5.35 -11.38 9.99
N VAL A 288 -4.79 -11.89 11.09
CA VAL A 288 -3.34 -11.90 11.35
C VAL A 288 -2.58 -12.74 10.32
N ILE A 289 -3.11 -13.92 9.95
CA ILE A 289 -2.53 -14.77 8.91
C ILE A 289 -2.52 -14.04 7.56
N LEU A 290 -3.63 -13.41 7.17
CA LEU A 290 -3.73 -12.66 5.92
C LEU A 290 -2.74 -11.49 5.90
N MET A 291 -2.61 -10.77 7.02
CA MET A 291 -1.65 -9.66 7.14
C MET A 291 -0.20 -10.14 7.14
N GLY A 292 0.11 -11.26 7.77
CA GLY A 292 1.46 -11.81 7.83
C GLY A 292 1.90 -12.44 6.51
N ALA A 293 1.00 -13.17 5.83
CA ALA A 293 1.32 -13.84 4.57
C ALA A 293 1.37 -12.89 3.36
N PHE A 294 0.58 -11.80 3.37
CA PHE A 294 0.40 -10.91 2.22
C PHE A 294 0.78 -9.45 2.51
N GLY A 295 1.36 -9.17 3.66
CA GLY A 295 1.79 -7.84 4.08
C GLY A 295 3.24 -7.51 3.73
N PRO A 296 3.69 -6.32 4.13
CA PRO A 296 5.09 -5.92 4.03
C PRO A 296 5.99 -6.90 4.80
N THR A 297 7.14 -7.24 4.24
CA THR A 297 8.07 -8.23 4.82
C THR A 297 8.72 -7.78 6.14
N ASP A 298 8.74 -6.49 6.38
CA ASP A 298 9.20 -5.82 7.61
C ASP A 298 8.08 -5.59 8.63
N GLY A 299 6.84 -5.97 8.29
CA GLY A 299 5.68 -5.84 9.16
C GLY A 299 5.75 -6.77 10.38
N ILE A 300 5.18 -6.33 11.52
CA ILE A 300 5.16 -7.09 12.79
C ILE A 300 4.54 -8.48 12.58
N PHE A 301 3.45 -8.59 11.82
CA PHE A 301 2.78 -9.87 11.57
C PHE A 301 3.57 -10.77 10.61
N ALA A 302 4.26 -10.19 9.63
CA ALA A 302 5.15 -10.95 8.75
C ALA A 302 6.34 -11.51 9.52
N THR A 303 6.94 -10.73 10.41
CA THR A 303 8.03 -11.15 11.28
C THR A 303 7.58 -12.27 12.26
N LEU A 304 6.39 -12.11 12.87
CA LEU A 304 5.83 -13.09 13.80
C LEU A 304 5.55 -14.43 13.12
N LEU A 305 5.06 -14.40 11.89
CA LEU A 305 4.65 -15.59 11.14
C LEU A 305 5.74 -16.12 10.20
N SER A 306 6.90 -15.46 10.15
CA SER A 306 8.03 -15.89 9.31
C SER A 306 8.45 -17.36 9.48
N PRO A 307 8.43 -17.97 10.68
CA PRO A 307 8.75 -19.38 10.82
C PRO A 307 7.76 -20.32 10.12
N VAL A 308 6.50 -19.86 9.93
CA VAL A 308 5.44 -20.65 9.28
C VAL A 308 5.45 -20.44 7.76
N PHE A 309 5.71 -19.21 7.32
CA PHE A 309 5.61 -18.81 5.91
C PHE A 309 6.97 -18.71 5.19
N PHE A 310 8.07 -19.10 5.83
CA PHE A 310 9.41 -19.02 5.21
C PHE A 310 9.50 -19.75 3.86
N ALA A 311 8.73 -20.82 3.68
CA ALA A 311 8.72 -21.62 2.45
C ALA A 311 7.92 -21.00 1.30
N PHE A 312 7.02 -20.04 1.56
CA PHE A 312 6.13 -19.45 0.56
C PHE A 312 6.70 -18.21 -0.13
N GLY A 313 7.81 -17.69 0.35
CA GLY A 313 8.41 -16.45 -0.15
C GLY A 313 7.57 -15.21 0.20
N ALA A 314 8.11 -14.01 -0.09
CA ALA A 314 7.40 -12.77 0.12
C ALA A 314 6.28 -12.62 -0.91
N SER A 315 5.03 -12.72 -0.48
CA SER A 315 3.87 -12.40 -1.31
C SER A 315 3.31 -11.03 -0.88
N THR A 316 3.35 -10.06 -1.78
CA THR A 316 2.91 -8.70 -1.51
C THR A 316 1.59 -8.39 -2.22
N ALA A 317 0.59 -9.23 -2.03
CA ALA A 317 -0.77 -8.92 -2.49
C ALA A 317 -1.43 -7.90 -1.55
N GLY A 318 -1.05 -6.62 -1.68
CA GLY A 318 -1.52 -5.53 -0.80
C GLY A 318 -3.03 -5.40 -0.67
N ASN A 319 -3.80 -5.94 -1.62
CA ASN A 319 -5.25 -6.02 -1.54
C ASN A 319 -5.72 -7.01 -0.46
N ILE A 320 -5.05 -8.16 -0.31
CA ILE A 320 -5.36 -9.16 0.72
C ILE A 320 -4.93 -8.63 2.10
N TYR A 321 -3.77 -7.99 2.17
CA TYR A 321 -3.34 -7.30 3.38
C TYR A 321 -4.35 -6.26 3.84
N SER A 322 -4.86 -5.42 2.92
CA SER A 322 -5.88 -4.41 3.20
C SER A 322 -7.16 -5.02 3.79
N PHE A 323 -7.61 -6.14 3.23
CA PHE A 323 -8.74 -6.89 3.75
C PHE A 323 -8.50 -7.39 5.19
N GLY A 324 -7.35 -8.03 5.45
CA GLY A 324 -6.97 -8.50 6.79
C GLY A 324 -6.89 -7.36 7.81
N TYR A 325 -6.27 -6.22 7.42
CA TYR A 325 -6.13 -5.05 8.27
C TYR A 325 -7.49 -4.45 8.66
N THR A 326 -8.36 -4.19 7.70
CA THR A 326 -9.68 -3.62 7.96
C THR A 326 -10.59 -4.56 8.76
N LEU A 327 -10.47 -5.88 8.53
CA LEU A 327 -11.16 -6.89 9.30
C LEU A 327 -10.69 -6.89 10.76
N LEU A 328 -9.39 -6.85 11.01
CA LEU A 328 -8.83 -6.79 12.37
C LEU A 328 -9.27 -5.53 13.11
N VAL A 329 -9.17 -4.37 12.46
CA VAL A 329 -9.64 -3.09 13.02
C VAL A 329 -11.13 -3.16 13.36
N GLY A 330 -11.94 -3.70 12.45
CA GLY A 330 -13.37 -3.85 12.64
C GLY A 330 -13.74 -4.76 13.82
N ILE A 331 -12.97 -5.84 14.05
CA ILE A 331 -13.21 -6.73 15.21
C ILE A 331 -12.80 -6.03 16.52
N ILE A 332 -11.70 -5.28 16.53
CA ILE A 332 -11.31 -4.50 17.70
C ILE A 332 -12.42 -3.48 18.04
N MET A 333 -12.94 -2.79 17.03
CA MET A 333 -14.05 -1.85 17.21
C MET A 333 -15.36 -2.56 17.61
N ASN A 334 -15.59 -3.81 17.20
CA ASN A 334 -16.69 -4.63 17.68
C ASN A 334 -16.59 -4.90 19.20
N PHE A 335 -15.42 -5.25 19.72
CA PHE A 335 -15.25 -5.40 21.17
C PHE A 335 -15.50 -4.12 21.94
N ILE A 336 -15.10 -2.97 21.40
CA ILE A 336 -15.30 -1.66 22.02
C ILE A 336 -16.77 -1.26 21.93
N MET A 337 -17.35 -1.23 20.74
CA MET A 337 -18.70 -0.70 20.51
C MET A 337 -19.78 -1.76 20.62
N GLY A 338 -19.59 -2.93 19.96
CA GLY A 338 -20.59 -3.99 19.92
C GLY A 338 -20.75 -4.73 21.24
N VAL A 339 -19.65 -4.92 21.98
CA VAL A 339 -19.69 -5.64 23.26
C VAL A 339 -19.72 -4.67 24.45
N THR A 340 -18.73 -3.79 24.56
CA THR A 340 -18.58 -2.95 25.76
C THR A 340 -19.56 -1.80 25.80
N ALA A 341 -19.62 -0.98 24.72
CA ALA A 341 -20.51 0.19 24.70
C ALA A 341 -21.99 -0.24 24.67
N SER A 342 -22.35 -1.28 23.90
CA SER A 342 -23.74 -1.79 23.87
C SER A 342 -24.19 -2.27 25.25
N ARG A 343 -23.31 -2.97 25.99
CA ARG A 343 -23.58 -3.37 27.38
C ARG A 343 -23.83 -2.18 28.29
N LEU A 344 -22.97 -1.15 28.23
CA LEU A 344 -23.10 0.06 29.03
C LEU A 344 -24.39 0.81 28.72
N MET A 345 -24.72 0.97 27.42
CA MET A 345 -25.94 1.62 26.96
C MET A 345 -27.16 0.86 27.44
N LEU A 346 -27.23 -0.46 27.26
CA LEU A 346 -28.37 -1.26 27.71
C LEU A 346 -28.56 -1.22 29.23
N LYS A 347 -27.48 -1.33 29.98
CA LYS A 347 -27.48 -1.22 31.42
C LYS A 347 -27.92 0.17 31.91
N SER A 348 -27.50 1.23 31.21
CA SER A 348 -27.93 2.60 31.50
C SER A 348 -29.43 2.78 31.21
N LEU A 349 -29.90 2.34 30.05
CA LEU A 349 -31.32 2.43 29.65
C LEU A 349 -32.23 1.64 30.61
N SER A 350 -31.79 0.47 31.10
CA SER A 350 -32.57 -0.34 32.06
C SER A 350 -32.83 0.33 33.43
N ARG A 351 -32.10 1.42 33.76
CA ARG A 351 -32.34 2.19 34.99
C ARG A 351 -33.55 3.13 34.88
N PHE A 352 -33.97 3.50 33.66
CA PHE A 352 -35.11 4.38 33.47
C PHE A 352 -36.43 3.57 33.48
N LYS A 353 -37.43 4.03 34.27
CA LYS A 353 -38.72 3.37 34.40
C LYS A 353 -39.41 2.97 33.10
N PRO A 354 -39.45 3.82 32.04
CA PRO A 354 -40.08 3.45 30.75
C PRO A 354 -39.46 2.23 30.09
N PHE A 355 -38.14 2.06 30.23
CA PHE A 355 -37.38 1.00 29.58
C PHE A 355 -37.17 -0.24 30.47
N ARG A 356 -37.66 -0.24 31.72
CA ARG A 356 -37.51 -1.35 32.67
C ARG A 356 -38.61 -2.42 32.53
N LYS A 357 -39.11 -2.64 31.33
CA LYS A 357 -40.14 -3.65 31.02
C LYS A 357 -39.49 -4.87 30.40
N ALA A 358 -39.67 -6.07 30.99
CA ALA A 358 -39.09 -7.32 30.50
C ALA A 358 -39.46 -7.59 29.04
N TRP A 359 -40.66 -7.21 28.62
CA TRP A 359 -41.13 -7.30 27.27
C TRP A 359 -40.20 -6.59 26.23
N LEU A 360 -39.61 -5.45 26.57
CA LEU A 360 -38.69 -4.74 25.70
C LEU A 360 -37.40 -5.52 25.43
N TYR A 361 -37.05 -6.47 26.25
CA TYR A 361 -35.86 -7.31 26.14
C TYR A 361 -36.20 -8.75 25.69
N GLY A 362 -37.41 -8.99 25.22
CA GLY A 362 -37.83 -10.30 24.73
C GLY A 362 -38.39 -11.25 25.79
N GLY A 363 -38.58 -10.79 27.04
CA GLY A 363 -39.34 -11.52 28.04
C GLY A 363 -40.84 -11.49 27.81
N ASP A 364 -41.58 -12.33 28.51
CA ASP A 364 -43.04 -12.32 28.53
C ASP A 364 -43.56 -11.04 29.21
N LYS A 365 -44.86 -10.69 28.93
CA LYS A 365 -45.48 -9.47 29.43
C LYS A 365 -45.59 -9.46 30.97
#